data_7c5e763960d0510a2145ebba627581d8
#
_entry.id   7c5e763960d0510a2145ebba627581d8
#
_cell.length_a   1.000
_cell.length_b   1.000
_cell.length_c   1.000
_cell.angle_alpha   90.00
_cell.angle_beta   90.00
_cell.angle_gamma   90.00
#
_symmetry.space_group_name_H-M   'P 1'
#
loop_
_entity.id
_entity.type
_entity.pdbx_description
1 polymer ?
#
loop_
_entity_poly.entity_id
_entity_poly.type
_entity_poly.pdbx_seq_one_letter_code
_entity_poly.pdbx_strand_id
1 'polypeptide(L)'
;MTDATTHYWTASDRIELAYHDLGQGRPVVLLHGLFSDASMNWIRFGHAARIAEARFRVIMPDLRAHGLSARPHGEQCYPKGILARDLRELVAHLQLTDFDLGGFSLGARTTVEAVGEGLRPRKAILGGAGLEGLRNWKRRKTFFLEAIAGFDTIPRGDPHWLSIQFMKSQKVDRVAAAQLLESFEDAFLSWLEAFTMPTLVVCGDQDDDNGSAEELANVLPNAVFREIPGTHMSSVTKPELGEAIAEFLAR
;
A
#
# COMPACT_ATOMS: atom_id res chain seq x y z
N MET A 1 23.63 1.96 10.34
CA MET A 1 22.16 2.00 10.09
C MET A 1 21.57 0.78 10.76
N THR A 2 20.60 0.94 11.64
CA THR A 2 19.88 -0.19 12.24
C THR A 2 19.03 -0.84 11.14
N ASP A 3 19.25 -2.13 10.92
CA ASP A 3 18.44 -2.87 9.93
C ASP A 3 17.01 -3.06 10.47
N ALA A 4 16.03 -3.10 9.59
CA ALA A 4 14.66 -3.37 9.95
C ALA A 4 14.54 -4.79 10.53
N THR A 5 13.84 -4.93 11.65
CA THR A 5 13.59 -6.23 12.27
C THR A 5 12.28 -6.80 11.75
N THR A 6 12.28 -8.07 11.34
CA THR A 6 11.09 -8.77 10.90
C THR A 6 10.38 -9.45 12.06
N HIS A 7 9.08 -9.31 12.12
CA HIS A 7 8.20 -9.93 13.11
C HIS A 7 7.05 -10.65 12.41
N TYR A 8 6.47 -11.62 13.10
CA TYR A 8 5.30 -12.38 12.64
C TYR A 8 4.19 -12.28 13.68
N TRP A 9 2.97 -12.28 13.20
CA TRP A 9 1.76 -12.32 14.02
C TRP A 9 0.68 -13.15 13.33
N THR A 10 -0.30 -13.61 14.08
CA THR A 10 -1.37 -14.47 13.57
C THR A 10 -2.67 -13.68 13.56
N ALA A 11 -3.27 -13.53 12.38
CA ALA A 11 -4.58 -12.93 12.20
C ALA A 11 -5.69 -13.81 12.81
N SER A 12 -6.88 -13.24 13.01
CA SER A 12 -8.02 -13.93 13.64
C SER A 12 -8.47 -15.18 12.89
N ASP A 13 -8.20 -15.28 11.58
CA ASP A 13 -8.45 -16.45 10.75
C ASP A 13 -7.27 -17.46 10.73
N ARG A 14 -6.30 -17.30 11.64
CA ARG A 14 -5.11 -18.16 11.83
C ARG A 14 -4.09 -18.07 10.68
N ILE A 15 -4.16 -17.05 9.85
CA ILE A 15 -3.13 -16.79 8.83
C ILE A 15 -1.97 -16.03 9.48
N GLU A 16 -0.76 -16.53 9.29
CA GLU A 16 0.48 -15.88 9.76
C GLU A 16 0.88 -14.77 8.78
N LEU A 17 1.06 -13.56 9.29
CA LEU A 17 1.42 -12.37 8.54
C LEU A 17 2.72 -11.78 9.11
N ALA A 18 3.53 -11.16 8.25
CA ALA A 18 4.79 -10.54 8.60
C ALA A 18 4.67 -9.01 8.62
N TYR A 19 5.48 -8.37 9.47
CA TYR A 19 5.76 -6.94 9.38
C TYR A 19 7.21 -6.65 9.73
N HIS A 20 7.70 -5.54 9.23
CA HIS A 20 9.06 -5.04 9.49
C HIS A 20 8.96 -3.77 10.34
N ASP A 21 9.88 -3.63 11.29
CA ASP A 21 9.90 -2.56 12.28
C ASP A 21 11.26 -1.86 12.26
N LEU A 22 11.27 -0.54 12.12
CA LEU A 22 12.48 0.26 12.06
C LEU A 22 12.31 1.58 12.81
N GLY A 23 13.32 1.95 13.58
CA GLY A 23 13.35 3.23 14.30
C GLY A 23 12.58 3.21 15.61
N GLN A 24 12.38 4.39 16.18
CA GLN A 24 11.73 4.61 17.47
C GLN A 24 10.96 5.92 17.46
N GLY A 25 9.95 6.05 18.30
CA GLY A 25 9.10 7.23 18.40
C GLY A 25 7.66 6.95 18.03
N ARG A 26 6.93 7.97 17.53
CA ARG A 26 5.53 7.79 17.13
C ARG A 26 5.42 6.81 15.98
N PRO A 27 4.55 5.79 16.10
CA PRO A 27 4.38 4.80 15.05
C PRO A 27 3.80 5.39 13.76
N VAL A 28 4.32 4.98 12.61
CA VAL A 28 3.69 5.14 11.32
C VAL A 28 3.61 3.76 10.65
N VAL A 29 2.41 3.37 10.25
CA VAL A 29 2.18 2.11 9.50
C VAL A 29 2.14 2.43 8.01
N LEU A 30 2.99 1.77 7.21
CA LEU A 30 3.13 2.02 5.77
C LEU A 30 2.90 0.75 4.97
N LEU A 31 1.83 0.73 4.18
CA LEU A 31 1.43 -0.39 3.34
C LEU A 31 2.03 -0.29 1.94
N HIS A 32 2.50 -1.40 1.39
CA HIS A 32 3.11 -1.46 0.06
C HIS A 32 2.06 -1.63 -1.07
N GLY A 33 2.52 -1.51 -2.33
CA GLY A 33 1.71 -1.68 -3.53
C GLY A 33 1.48 -3.15 -3.93
N LEU A 34 0.59 -3.37 -4.90
CA LEU A 34 0.27 -4.68 -5.45
C LEU A 34 1.52 -5.36 -6.03
N PHE A 35 1.68 -6.66 -5.78
CA PHE A 35 2.83 -7.49 -6.17
C PHE A 35 4.18 -7.07 -5.60
N SER A 36 4.22 -6.04 -4.75
CA SER A 36 5.39 -5.56 -4.03
C SER A 36 5.48 -6.22 -2.65
N ASP A 37 6.38 -5.72 -1.82
CA ASP A 37 6.52 -6.03 -0.40
C ASP A 37 7.07 -4.82 0.36
N ALA A 38 7.16 -4.92 1.67
CA ALA A 38 7.69 -3.87 2.53
C ALA A 38 9.15 -3.54 2.18
N SER A 39 9.95 -4.55 1.83
CA SER A 39 11.35 -4.35 1.45
C SER A 39 11.48 -3.53 0.17
N MET A 40 10.74 -3.90 -0.88
CA MET A 40 10.77 -3.22 -2.17
C MET A 40 10.21 -1.80 -2.08
N ASN A 41 9.12 -1.60 -1.34
CA ASN A 41 8.45 -0.30 -1.31
C ASN A 41 9.12 0.70 -0.35
N TRP A 42 9.62 0.23 0.80
CA TRP A 42 9.98 1.13 1.89
C TRP A 42 11.42 1.04 2.35
N ILE A 43 12.03 -0.17 2.32
CA ILE A 43 13.34 -0.40 2.91
C ILE A 43 14.45 -0.18 1.88
N ARG A 44 14.34 -0.83 0.73
CA ARG A 44 15.39 -0.91 -0.28
C ARG A 44 15.89 0.43 -0.78
N PHE A 45 15.01 1.42 -0.93
CA PHE A 45 15.33 2.75 -1.44
C PHE A 45 15.47 3.80 -0.32
N GLY A 46 15.52 3.36 0.95
CA GLY A 46 15.84 4.22 2.08
C GLY A 46 14.69 5.06 2.63
N HIS A 47 13.45 4.87 2.17
CA HIS A 47 12.30 5.65 2.65
C HIS A 47 12.07 5.45 4.15
N ALA A 48 12.04 4.17 4.59
CA ALA A 48 11.88 3.84 6.01
C ALA A 48 13.01 4.43 6.87
N ALA A 49 14.26 4.39 6.38
CA ALA A 49 15.39 4.96 7.10
C ALA A 49 15.25 6.48 7.25
N ARG A 50 14.84 7.18 6.19
CA ARG A 50 14.60 8.62 6.20
C ARG A 50 13.50 9.03 7.20
N ILE A 51 12.42 8.24 7.25
CA ILE A 51 11.31 8.47 8.19
C ILE A 51 11.76 8.17 9.63
N ALA A 52 12.55 7.12 9.85
CA ALA A 52 13.10 6.77 11.15
C ALA A 52 14.09 7.83 11.68
N GLU A 53 14.91 8.44 10.80
CA GLU A 53 15.77 9.59 11.13
C GLU A 53 14.96 10.80 11.62
N ALA A 54 13.72 10.96 11.16
CA ALA A 54 12.78 11.98 11.65
C ALA A 54 12.08 11.57 12.96
N ARG A 55 12.58 10.54 13.66
CA ARG A 55 12.11 10.04 14.96
C ARG A 55 10.72 9.40 14.93
N PHE A 56 10.43 8.64 13.88
CA PHE A 56 9.27 7.77 13.80
C PHE A 56 9.67 6.30 13.92
N ARG A 57 8.78 5.50 14.50
CA ARG A 57 8.82 4.06 14.40
C ARG A 57 8.05 3.63 13.16
N VAL A 58 8.74 3.11 12.15
CA VAL A 58 8.15 2.74 10.87
C VAL A 58 7.79 1.27 10.90
N ILE A 59 6.51 0.97 10.83
CA ILE A 59 5.93 -0.38 10.81
C ILE A 59 5.45 -0.66 9.39
N MET A 60 6.02 -1.67 8.76
CA MET A 60 5.80 -1.99 7.35
C MET A 60 5.32 -3.42 7.21
N PRO A 61 4.01 -3.67 7.24
CA PRO A 61 3.50 -5.03 7.02
C PRO A 61 3.68 -5.47 5.58
N ASP A 62 4.01 -6.74 5.39
CA ASP A 62 3.77 -7.44 4.14
C ASP A 62 2.30 -7.82 4.09
N LEU A 63 1.59 -7.33 3.09
CA LEU A 63 0.18 -7.63 2.92
C LEU A 63 -0.02 -9.13 2.66
N ARG A 64 -1.18 -9.68 3.04
CA ARG A 64 -1.55 -11.08 2.73
C ARG A 64 -1.28 -11.38 1.25
N ALA A 65 -0.77 -12.55 0.92
CA ALA A 65 -0.29 -12.99 -0.39
C ALA A 65 0.99 -12.31 -0.90
N HIS A 66 1.66 -11.47 -0.10
CA HIS A 66 2.87 -10.74 -0.50
C HIS A 66 4.03 -10.97 0.49
N GLY A 67 5.24 -10.68 0.02
CA GLY A 67 6.47 -10.65 0.83
C GLY A 67 6.68 -11.91 1.66
N LEU A 68 6.87 -11.75 2.96
CA LEU A 68 7.03 -12.83 3.93
C LEU A 68 5.72 -13.28 4.58
N SER A 69 4.60 -12.60 4.30
CA SER A 69 3.26 -13.02 4.75
C SER A 69 2.81 -14.28 4.04
N ALA A 70 1.96 -15.07 4.71
CA ALA A 70 1.40 -16.29 4.14
C ALA A 70 0.60 -16.01 2.85
N ARG A 71 0.64 -17.00 1.96
CA ARG A 71 -0.01 -17.01 0.65
C ARG A 71 -0.95 -18.22 0.54
N PRO A 72 -2.00 -18.28 1.38
CA PRO A 72 -2.88 -19.44 1.37
C PRO A 72 -3.58 -19.58 0.03
N HIS A 73 -3.78 -20.83 -0.41
CA HIS A 73 -4.61 -21.14 -1.56
C HIS A 73 -6.02 -21.51 -1.07
N GLY A 74 -7.01 -20.77 -1.51
CA GLY A 74 -8.42 -20.97 -1.14
C GLY A 74 -9.16 -19.63 -1.08
N GLU A 75 -10.24 -19.48 -1.85
CA GLU A 75 -11.02 -18.24 -1.94
C GLU A 75 -11.51 -17.75 -0.57
N GLN A 76 -11.80 -18.68 0.34
CA GLN A 76 -12.24 -18.37 1.71
C GLN A 76 -11.17 -17.63 2.52
N CYS A 77 -9.90 -17.67 2.10
CA CYS A 77 -8.81 -16.93 2.74
C CYS A 77 -8.73 -15.45 2.29
N TYR A 78 -9.53 -15.09 1.28
CA TYR A 78 -9.57 -13.77 0.67
C TYR A 78 -10.99 -13.19 0.62
N PRO A 79 -11.70 -13.09 1.76
CA PRO A 79 -12.99 -12.39 1.77
C PRO A 79 -12.82 -10.92 1.42
N LYS A 80 -13.90 -10.26 0.98
CA LYS A 80 -13.91 -8.81 0.73
C LYS A 80 -13.42 -8.04 1.95
N GLY A 81 -12.64 -6.99 1.72
CA GLY A 81 -12.08 -6.17 2.80
C GLY A 81 -10.98 -6.83 3.62
N ILE A 82 -10.42 -7.96 3.16
CA ILE A 82 -9.45 -8.73 3.93
C ILE A 82 -8.21 -7.91 4.32
N LEU A 83 -7.68 -7.07 3.42
CA LEU A 83 -6.48 -6.29 3.70
C LEU A 83 -6.75 -5.19 4.74
N ALA A 84 -7.90 -4.54 4.69
CA ALA A 84 -8.31 -3.56 5.70
C ALA A 84 -8.57 -4.23 7.06
N ARG A 85 -9.13 -5.46 7.07
CA ARG A 85 -9.27 -6.26 8.28
C ARG A 85 -7.91 -6.62 8.88
N ASP A 86 -6.98 -7.17 8.08
CA ASP A 86 -5.64 -7.54 8.53
C ASP A 86 -4.90 -6.31 9.10
N LEU A 87 -5.03 -5.14 8.47
CA LEU A 87 -4.47 -3.90 8.98
C LEU A 87 -5.04 -3.51 10.34
N ARG A 88 -6.36 -3.55 10.52
CA ARG A 88 -7.01 -3.23 11.80
C ARG A 88 -6.59 -4.20 12.90
N GLU A 89 -6.48 -5.48 12.57
CA GLU A 89 -6.01 -6.51 13.50
C GLU A 89 -4.53 -6.30 13.88
N LEU A 90 -3.67 -5.91 12.93
CA LEU A 90 -2.28 -5.56 13.24
C LEU A 90 -2.19 -4.33 14.16
N VAL A 91 -2.96 -3.28 13.90
CA VAL A 91 -3.03 -2.08 14.76
C VAL A 91 -3.46 -2.46 16.18
N ALA A 92 -4.45 -3.34 16.31
CA ALA A 92 -4.92 -3.84 17.60
C ALA A 92 -3.86 -4.76 18.28
N HIS A 93 -3.23 -5.66 17.53
CA HIS A 93 -2.17 -6.54 18.02
C HIS A 93 -0.99 -5.75 18.60
N LEU A 94 -0.60 -4.67 17.93
CA LEU A 94 0.47 -3.76 18.36
C LEU A 94 0.02 -2.72 19.38
N GLN A 95 -1.27 -2.71 19.75
CA GLN A 95 -1.88 -1.76 20.69
C GLN A 95 -1.65 -0.28 20.30
N LEU A 96 -1.67 0.01 19.00
CA LEU A 96 -1.44 1.36 18.50
C LEU A 96 -2.68 2.24 18.72
N THR A 97 -2.57 3.26 19.56
CA THR A 97 -3.63 4.23 19.86
C THR A 97 -3.34 5.62 19.31
N ASP A 98 -2.07 6.00 19.19
CA ASP A 98 -1.58 7.26 18.64
C ASP A 98 -0.56 6.95 17.52
N PHE A 99 -1.02 6.87 16.29
CA PHE A 99 -0.21 6.45 15.14
C PHE A 99 -0.60 7.20 13.86
N ASP A 100 0.32 7.21 12.91
CA ASP A 100 0.09 7.68 11.55
C ASP A 100 -0.05 6.45 10.62
N LEU A 101 -0.78 6.60 9.52
CA LEU A 101 -1.09 5.50 8.60
C LEU A 101 -0.97 5.95 7.15
N GLY A 102 -0.45 5.07 6.30
CA GLY A 102 -0.49 5.32 4.87
C GLY A 102 -0.05 4.12 4.06
N GLY A 103 0.08 4.36 2.77
CA GLY A 103 0.54 3.34 1.86
C GLY A 103 0.72 3.86 0.45
N PHE A 104 1.23 2.99 -0.41
CA PHE A 104 1.44 3.26 -1.83
C PHE A 104 0.51 2.38 -2.67
N SER A 105 -0.18 2.95 -3.67
CA SER A 105 -1.03 2.22 -4.62
C SER A 105 -2.09 1.35 -3.91
N LEU A 106 -1.98 0.02 -3.94
CA LEU A 106 -2.85 -0.89 -3.20
C LEU A 106 -2.85 -0.56 -1.70
N GLY A 107 -1.70 -0.21 -1.14
CA GLY A 107 -1.60 0.21 0.26
C GLY A 107 -2.36 1.49 0.56
N ALA A 108 -2.35 2.47 -0.35
CA ALA A 108 -3.16 3.68 -0.23
C ALA A 108 -4.67 3.36 -0.30
N ARG A 109 -5.08 2.50 -1.23
CA ARG A 109 -6.44 2.01 -1.32
C ARG A 109 -6.90 1.30 -0.03
N THR A 110 -6.05 0.42 0.51
CA THR A 110 -6.32 -0.28 1.77
C THR A 110 -6.43 0.71 2.94
N THR A 111 -5.63 1.78 2.93
CA THR A 111 -5.73 2.88 3.89
C THR A 111 -7.10 3.58 3.79
N VAL A 112 -7.57 3.86 2.57
CA VAL A 112 -8.89 4.49 2.35
C VAL A 112 -10.00 3.60 2.91
N GLU A 113 -9.97 2.30 2.64
CA GLU A 113 -10.94 1.35 3.14
C GLU A 113 -10.92 1.27 4.67
N ALA A 114 -9.76 1.10 5.28
CA ALA A 114 -9.62 0.98 6.73
C ALA A 114 -10.08 2.24 7.49
N VAL A 115 -9.77 3.44 6.97
CA VAL A 115 -10.25 4.72 7.54
C VAL A 115 -11.75 4.86 7.35
N GLY A 116 -12.28 4.52 6.18
CA GLY A 116 -13.71 4.50 5.90
C GLY A 116 -14.49 3.58 6.85
N GLU A 117 -13.90 2.45 7.22
CA GLU A 117 -14.46 1.48 8.17
C GLU A 117 -14.18 1.82 9.66
N GLY A 118 -13.64 2.99 9.95
CA GLY A 118 -13.55 3.51 11.30
C GLY A 118 -12.18 3.56 11.93
N LEU A 119 -11.09 3.17 11.23
CA LEU A 119 -9.74 3.39 11.75
C LEU A 119 -9.43 4.90 11.79
N ARG A 120 -8.79 5.37 12.86
CA ARG A 120 -8.57 6.81 13.08
C ARG A 120 -7.09 7.10 13.36
N PRO A 121 -6.25 7.18 12.31
CA PRO A 121 -4.88 7.65 12.46
C PRO A 121 -4.83 9.16 12.73
N ARG A 122 -3.71 9.64 13.25
CA ARG A 122 -3.47 11.09 13.42
C ARG A 122 -3.25 11.82 12.10
N LYS A 123 -2.50 11.18 11.19
CA LYS A 123 -2.21 11.65 9.83
C LYS A 123 -2.36 10.49 8.87
N ALA A 124 -2.72 10.79 7.64
CA ALA A 124 -2.80 9.79 6.59
C ALA A 124 -1.87 10.13 5.41
N ILE A 125 -1.35 9.10 4.73
CA ILE A 125 -0.53 9.22 3.52
C ILE A 125 -1.12 8.34 2.43
N LEU A 126 -1.45 8.92 1.28
CA LEU A 126 -1.96 8.24 0.10
C LEU A 126 -0.96 8.44 -1.05
N GLY A 127 -0.04 7.49 -1.20
CA GLY A 127 0.99 7.51 -2.23
C GLY A 127 0.59 6.77 -3.49
N GLY A 128 0.89 7.30 -4.69
CA GLY A 128 0.58 6.68 -5.97
C GLY A 128 -0.92 6.35 -6.13
N ALA A 129 -1.77 7.22 -5.63
CA ALA A 129 -3.22 7.05 -5.62
C ALA A 129 -3.89 8.24 -6.31
N GLY A 130 -4.91 7.94 -7.10
CA GLY A 130 -5.77 8.93 -7.74
C GLY A 130 -7.24 8.52 -7.61
N LEU A 131 -8.13 9.45 -7.89
CA LEU A 131 -9.56 9.27 -7.67
C LEU A 131 -10.16 8.15 -8.52
N GLU A 132 -9.68 7.96 -9.75
CA GLU A 132 -10.16 6.91 -10.64
C GLU A 132 -9.76 5.51 -10.16
N GLY A 133 -8.58 5.35 -9.58
CA GLY A 133 -8.11 4.08 -9.02
C GLY A 133 -8.97 3.55 -7.86
N LEU A 134 -9.74 4.43 -7.22
CA LEU A 134 -10.72 4.05 -6.20
C LEU A 134 -12.06 3.61 -6.80
N ARG A 135 -12.48 4.17 -7.95
CA ARG A 135 -13.80 3.98 -8.58
C ARG A 135 -13.87 2.86 -9.62
N ASN A 136 -12.77 2.57 -10.30
CA ASN A 136 -12.72 1.71 -11.50
C ASN A 136 -11.86 0.47 -11.28
N TRP A 137 -11.99 -0.16 -10.11
CA TRP A 137 -11.17 -1.33 -9.78
C TRP A 137 -11.40 -2.49 -10.75
N LYS A 138 -12.62 -2.69 -11.26
CA LYS A 138 -12.94 -3.76 -12.21
C LYS A 138 -12.01 -3.78 -13.43
N ARG A 139 -11.69 -2.63 -14.02
CA ARG A 139 -10.78 -2.53 -15.17
C ARG A 139 -9.36 -2.97 -14.78
N ARG A 140 -8.88 -2.51 -13.63
CA ARG A 140 -7.53 -2.87 -13.13
C ARG A 140 -7.45 -4.35 -12.77
N LYS A 141 -8.47 -4.87 -12.12
CA LYS A 141 -8.59 -6.30 -11.80
C LYS A 141 -8.48 -7.15 -13.06
N THR A 142 -9.26 -6.84 -14.09
CA THR A 142 -9.21 -7.56 -15.37
C THR A 142 -7.80 -7.52 -15.95
N PHE A 143 -7.16 -6.36 -16.02
CA PHE A 143 -5.78 -6.22 -16.51
C PHE A 143 -4.79 -7.15 -15.77
N PHE A 144 -4.82 -7.17 -14.45
CA PHE A 144 -3.88 -7.99 -13.67
C PHE A 144 -4.20 -9.49 -13.75
N LEU A 145 -5.48 -9.87 -13.83
CA LEU A 145 -5.88 -11.28 -14.02
C LEU A 145 -5.45 -11.78 -15.41
N GLU A 146 -5.58 -10.96 -16.45
CA GLU A 146 -5.05 -11.28 -17.81
C GLU A 146 -3.53 -11.42 -17.79
N ALA A 147 -2.81 -10.53 -17.09
CA ALA A 147 -1.37 -10.66 -16.91
C ALA A 147 -0.97 -11.97 -16.20
N ILE A 148 -1.72 -12.38 -15.16
CA ILE A 148 -1.49 -13.66 -14.46
C ILE A 148 -1.79 -14.84 -15.38
N ALA A 149 -2.88 -14.81 -16.12
CA ALA A 149 -3.25 -15.87 -17.06
C ALA A 149 -2.23 -16.04 -18.18
N GLY A 150 -1.70 -14.93 -18.71
CA GLY A 150 -0.71 -14.90 -19.78
C GLY A 150 0.76 -14.90 -19.30
N PHE A 151 1.03 -15.19 -18.03
CA PHE A 151 2.31 -15.00 -17.36
C PHE A 151 3.53 -15.61 -18.08
N ASP A 152 3.36 -16.76 -18.72
CA ASP A 152 4.43 -17.47 -19.41
C ASP A 152 4.41 -17.28 -20.95
N THR A 153 3.37 -16.64 -21.50
CA THR A 153 3.12 -16.57 -22.96
C THR A 153 3.15 -15.13 -23.51
N ILE A 154 2.90 -14.14 -22.71
CA ILE A 154 2.85 -12.72 -23.13
C ILE A 154 4.25 -12.24 -23.52
N PRO A 155 4.44 -11.75 -24.77
CA PRO A 155 5.74 -11.31 -25.28
C PRO A 155 6.11 -9.89 -24.80
N ARG A 156 7.38 -9.54 -24.96
CA ARG A 156 7.86 -8.16 -24.77
C ARG A 156 7.15 -7.20 -25.74
N GLY A 157 6.68 -6.07 -25.22
CA GLY A 157 5.94 -5.04 -25.96
C GLY A 157 4.43 -5.11 -25.75
N ASP A 158 3.92 -6.18 -25.15
CA ASP A 158 2.54 -6.24 -24.68
C ASP A 158 2.34 -5.34 -23.45
N PRO A 159 1.17 -4.68 -23.28
CA PRO A 159 0.88 -3.85 -22.11
C PRO A 159 1.07 -4.54 -20.75
N HIS A 160 0.83 -5.85 -20.66
CA HIS A 160 0.98 -6.62 -19.42
C HIS A 160 2.44 -7.02 -19.12
N TRP A 161 3.35 -6.88 -20.10
CA TRP A 161 4.70 -7.43 -20.00
C TRP A 161 5.47 -6.89 -18.78
N LEU A 162 5.42 -5.58 -18.53
CA LEU A 162 6.11 -4.97 -17.38
C LEU A 162 5.57 -5.50 -16.05
N SER A 163 4.26 -5.64 -15.92
CA SER A 163 3.62 -6.20 -14.72
C SER A 163 4.06 -7.65 -14.50
N ILE A 164 4.17 -8.44 -15.57
CA ILE A 164 4.66 -9.82 -15.51
C ILE A 164 6.13 -9.86 -15.07
N GLN A 165 7.01 -8.99 -15.62
CA GLN A 165 8.40 -8.94 -15.20
C GLN A 165 8.52 -8.55 -13.72
N PHE A 166 7.68 -7.63 -13.25
CA PHE A 166 7.63 -7.27 -11.85
C PHE A 166 7.18 -8.46 -10.98
N MET A 167 6.08 -9.13 -11.34
CA MET A 167 5.63 -10.35 -10.65
C MET A 167 6.72 -11.43 -10.59
N LYS A 168 7.47 -11.64 -11.69
CA LYS A 168 8.61 -12.58 -11.74
C LYS A 168 9.71 -12.18 -10.78
N SER A 169 10.07 -10.89 -10.74
CA SER A 169 11.12 -10.37 -9.85
C SER A 169 10.76 -10.51 -8.37
N GLN A 170 9.48 -10.36 -8.05
CA GLN A 170 8.94 -10.47 -6.69
C GLN A 170 8.52 -11.91 -6.32
N LYS A 171 8.69 -12.89 -7.22
CA LYS A 171 8.30 -14.28 -7.02
C LYS A 171 6.85 -14.43 -6.54
N VAL A 172 5.94 -13.68 -7.17
CA VAL A 172 4.52 -13.64 -6.79
C VAL A 172 3.90 -15.02 -6.92
N ASP A 173 3.17 -15.46 -5.88
CA ASP A 173 2.30 -16.63 -5.95
C ASP A 173 1.05 -16.25 -6.76
N ARG A 174 0.97 -16.77 -7.99
CA ARG A 174 -0.09 -16.40 -8.95
C ARG A 174 -1.48 -16.85 -8.51
N VAL A 175 -1.58 -17.96 -7.78
CA VAL A 175 -2.86 -18.48 -7.28
C VAL A 175 -3.38 -17.56 -6.18
N ALA A 176 -2.57 -17.29 -5.17
CA ALA A 176 -2.91 -16.40 -4.07
C ALA A 176 -3.21 -14.97 -4.57
N ALA A 177 -2.39 -14.47 -5.51
CA ALA A 177 -2.57 -13.14 -6.11
C ALA A 177 -3.90 -13.03 -6.89
N ALA A 178 -4.26 -14.04 -7.69
CA ALA A 178 -5.53 -14.05 -8.42
C ALA A 178 -6.73 -14.07 -7.45
N GLN A 179 -6.69 -14.91 -6.42
CA GLN A 179 -7.75 -14.99 -5.41
C GLN A 179 -7.90 -13.67 -4.63
N LEU A 180 -6.79 -13.02 -4.28
CA LEU A 180 -6.81 -11.70 -3.65
C LEU A 180 -7.41 -10.65 -4.60
N LEU A 181 -7.02 -10.61 -5.87
CA LEU A 181 -7.57 -9.68 -6.87
C LEU A 181 -9.08 -9.85 -7.04
N GLU A 182 -9.59 -11.09 -7.01
CA GLU A 182 -11.03 -11.36 -7.10
C GLU A 182 -11.81 -10.80 -5.92
N SER A 183 -11.20 -10.70 -4.73
CA SER A 183 -11.84 -10.15 -3.53
C SER A 183 -12.05 -8.63 -3.57
N PHE A 184 -11.39 -7.91 -4.48
CA PHE A 184 -11.47 -6.45 -4.52
C PHE A 184 -12.71 -5.94 -5.27
N GLU A 185 -13.30 -4.89 -4.72
CA GLU A 185 -14.42 -4.13 -5.30
C GLU A 185 -14.05 -2.63 -5.37
N ASP A 186 -14.89 -1.84 -6.00
CA ASP A 186 -14.72 -0.38 -5.98
C ASP A 186 -14.83 0.16 -4.54
N ALA A 187 -14.02 1.16 -4.22
CA ALA A 187 -14.11 1.83 -2.92
C ALA A 187 -15.39 2.69 -2.86
N PHE A 188 -16.02 2.73 -1.70
CA PHE A 188 -17.10 3.69 -1.49
C PHE A 188 -16.54 5.10 -1.37
N LEU A 189 -16.95 6.01 -2.25
CA LEU A 189 -16.44 7.38 -2.22
C LEU A 189 -16.80 8.12 -0.93
N SER A 190 -17.88 7.74 -0.26
CA SER A 190 -18.23 8.26 1.07
C SER A 190 -17.16 8.00 2.13
N TRP A 191 -16.27 7.01 1.92
CA TRP A 191 -15.14 6.78 2.82
C TRP A 191 -14.14 7.95 2.84
N LEU A 192 -14.08 8.75 1.76
CA LEU A 192 -13.20 9.92 1.69
C LEU A 192 -13.62 11.02 2.69
N GLU A 193 -14.89 11.08 3.05
CA GLU A 193 -15.42 12.03 4.04
C GLU A 193 -14.86 11.76 5.47
N ALA A 194 -14.41 10.53 5.72
CA ALA A 194 -13.81 10.15 7.00
C ALA A 194 -12.37 10.68 7.18
N PHE A 195 -11.75 11.22 6.13
CA PHE A 195 -10.38 11.77 6.17
C PHE A 195 -10.34 13.19 6.73
N THR A 196 -10.81 13.36 7.97
CA THR A 196 -10.78 14.66 8.67
C THR A 196 -9.39 15.00 9.21
N MET A 197 -8.50 14.00 9.35
CA MET A 197 -7.12 14.19 9.77
C MET A 197 -6.28 14.81 8.64
N PRO A 198 -5.14 15.48 8.95
CA PRO A 198 -4.20 15.93 7.94
C PRO A 198 -3.78 14.76 7.05
N THR A 199 -3.91 14.92 5.73
CA THR A 199 -3.65 13.88 4.74
C THR A 199 -2.66 14.38 3.69
N LEU A 200 -1.63 13.59 3.42
CA LEU A 200 -0.73 13.80 2.29
C LEU A 200 -1.16 12.91 1.13
N VAL A 201 -1.43 13.50 -0.02
CA VAL A 201 -1.50 12.78 -1.30
C VAL A 201 -0.18 13.04 -2.03
N VAL A 202 0.61 11.99 -2.29
CA VAL A 202 1.90 12.10 -2.97
C VAL A 202 1.94 11.20 -4.20
N CYS A 203 2.32 11.75 -5.35
CA CYS A 203 2.28 11.04 -6.62
C CYS A 203 3.43 11.46 -7.53
N GLY A 204 3.85 10.55 -8.41
CA GLY A 204 4.83 10.87 -9.46
C GLY A 204 4.26 11.81 -10.50
N ASP A 205 5.10 12.71 -11.05
CA ASP A 205 4.75 13.68 -12.09
C ASP A 205 4.37 13.04 -13.44
N GLN A 206 4.61 11.74 -13.57
CA GLN A 206 4.27 10.91 -14.74
C GLN A 206 3.45 9.68 -14.33
N ASP A 207 2.77 9.73 -13.20
CA ASP A 207 1.95 8.63 -12.67
C ASP A 207 0.47 8.85 -12.98
N ASP A 208 0.03 8.35 -14.13
CA ASP A 208 -1.38 8.38 -14.57
C ASP A 208 -2.13 7.07 -14.27
N ASP A 209 -1.50 6.09 -13.60
CA ASP A 209 -2.02 4.73 -13.42
C ASP A 209 -3.35 4.69 -12.67
N ASN A 210 -3.52 5.60 -11.69
CA ASN A 210 -4.70 5.67 -10.82
C ASN A 210 -5.57 6.91 -11.05
N GLY A 211 -5.34 7.65 -12.16
CA GLY A 211 -5.96 8.94 -12.42
C GLY A 211 -5.38 10.06 -11.57
N SER A 212 -6.03 11.22 -11.56
CA SER A 212 -5.50 12.43 -10.94
C SER A 212 -5.39 12.33 -9.41
N ALA A 213 -4.17 12.41 -8.91
CA ALA A 213 -3.87 12.51 -7.48
C ALA A 213 -4.27 13.88 -6.91
N GLU A 214 -4.17 14.95 -7.72
CA GLU A 214 -4.61 16.29 -7.33
C GLU A 214 -6.13 16.33 -7.15
N GLU A 215 -6.91 15.69 -8.03
CA GLU A 215 -8.36 15.57 -7.84
C GLU A 215 -8.69 14.80 -6.57
N LEU A 216 -7.93 13.72 -6.26
CA LEU A 216 -8.10 13.01 -4.99
C LEU A 216 -7.86 13.93 -3.79
N ALA A 217 -6.79 14.73 -3.81
CA ALA A 217 -6.51 15.69 -2.74
C ALA A 217 -7.61 16.75 -2.60
N ASN A 218 -8.18 17.20 -3.71
CA ASN A 218 -9.22 18.23 -3.72
C ASN A 218 -10.57 17.75 -3.15
N VAL A 219 -10.87 16.44 -3.22
CA VAL A 219 -12.12 15.89 -2.64
C VAL A 219 -11.96 15.48 -1.17
N LEU A 220 -10.74 15.38 -0.67
CA LEU A 220 -10.48 15.07 0.75
C LEU A 220 -10.64 16.31 1.63
N PRO A 221 -11.28 16.21 2.81
CA PRO A 221 -11.56 17.36 3.67
C PRO A 221 -10.32 18.13 4.16
N ASN A 222 -9.19 17.46 4.34
CA ASN A 222 -7.98 18.04 4.95
C ASN A 222 -6.71 17.45 4.32
N ALA A 223 -6.54 17.66 3.01
CA ALA A 223 -5.40 17.10 2.28
C ALA A 223 -4.50 18.16 1.66
N VAL A 224 -3.23 17.79 1.49
CA VAL A 224 -2.25 18.50 0.67
C VAL A 224 -1.74 17.56 -0.41
N PHE A 225 -1.59 18.07 -1.63
CA PHE A 225 -0.97 17.35 -2.74
C PHE A 225 0.51 17.68 -2.82
N ARG A 226 1.32 16.65 -3.08
CA ARG A 226 2.75 16.81 -3.38
C ARG A 226 3.13 15.94 -4.57
N GLU A 227 3.63 16.58 -5.60
CA GLU A 227 4.23 15.94 -6.76
C GLU A 227 5.68 15.59 -6.49
N ILE A 228 6.12 14.41 -6.97
CA ILE A 228 7.50 13.92 -6.92
C ILE A 228 7.90 13.39 -8.30
N PRO A 229 9.20 13.27 -8.63
CA PRO A 229 9.61 12.75 -9.92
C PRO A 229 9.21 11.28 -10.15
N GLY A 230 8.73 10.94 -11.35
CA GLY A 230 8.62 9.57 -11.86
C GLY A 230 7.22 9.09 -12.17
N THR A 231 7.18 7.88 -12.77
CA THR A 231 5.96 7.12 -13.05
C THR A 231 5.50 6.37 -11.79
N HIS A 232 4.38 5.65 -11.87
CA HIS A 232 3.88 4.81 -10.78
C HIS A 232 4.96 3.88 -10.19
N MET A 233 5.71 3.21 -11.05
CA MET A 233 6.76 2.28 -10.62
C MET A 233 8.06 2.97 -10.24
N SER A 234 8.46 4.04 -10.94
CA SER A 234 9.76 4.66 -10.71
C SER A 234 9.77 5.66 -9.56
N SER A 235 8.65 6.29 -9.21
CA SER A 235 8.54 7.20 -8.06
C SER A 235 8.88 6.52 -6.72
N VAL A 236 8.58 5.21 -6.59
CA VAL A 236 8.98 4.40 -5.44
C VAL A 236 10.51 4.27 -5.28
N THR A 237 11.25 4.46 -6.36
CA THR A 237 12.73 4.37 -6.31
C THR A 237 13.41 5.71 -6.01
N LYS A 238 12.63 6.80 -5.90
CA LYS A 238 13.12 8.16 -5.74
C LYS A 238 13.15 8.58 -4.28
N PRO A 239 14.24 9.20 -3.78
CA PRO A 239 14.35 9.64 -2.39
C PRO A 239 13.24 10.62 -1.99
N GLU A 240 12.70 11.37 -2.94
CA GLU A 240 11.66 12.37 -2.74
C GLU A 240 10.39 11.79 -2.11
N LEU A 241 10.08 10.51 -2.35
CA LEU A 241 8.95 9.85 -1.70
C LEU A 241 9.14 9.79 -0.17
N GLY A 242 10.28 9.30 0.28
CA GLY A 242 10.60 9.24 1.71
C GLY A 242 10.73 10.61 2.36
N GLU A 243 11.29 11.57 1.63
CA GLU A 243 11.43 12.97 2.07
C GLU A 243 10.08 13.63 2.25
N ALA A 244 9.18 13.51 1.26
CA ALA A 244 7.83 14.06 1.32
C ALA A 244 7.05 13.53 2.52
N ILE A 245 7.13 12.21 2.77
CA ILE A 245 6.47 11.56 3.90
C ILE A 245 7.07 12.04 5.22
N ALA A 246 8.40 12.02 5.37
CA ALA A 246 9.07 12.44 6.60
C ALA A 246 8.78 13.90 6.96
N GLU A 247 8.84 14.81 5.99
CA GLU A 247 8.50 16.23 6.18
C GLU A 247 7.04 16.43 6.59
N PHE A 248 6.11 15.72 5.96
CA PHE A 248 4.69 15.79 6.31
C PHE A 248 4.43 15.29 7.73
N LEU A 249 5.01 14.17 8.10
CA LEU A 249 4.84 13.58 9.43
C LEU A 249 5.42 14.47 10.55
N ALA A 250 6.51 15.19 10.30
CA ALA A 250 7.20 16.04 11.26
C ALA A 250 6.48 17.37 11.57
N ARG A 251 5.59 17.84 10.71
CA ARG A 251 4.75 19.03 10.91
C ARG A 251 3.63 18.77 11.92
#